data_bc90a9e506b804bcad31f18898c5322a
#
_entry.id   bc90a9e506b804bcad31f18898c5322a
#
_cell.length_a   1.000
_cell.length_b   1.000
_cell.length_c   1.000
_cell.angle_alpha   90.00
_cell.angle_beta   90.00
_cell.angle_gamma   90.00
#
_symmetry.space_group_name_H-M   'P 1'
#
loop_
_entity.id
_entity.type
_entity.pdbx_description
1 polymer ?
#
loop_
_entity_poly.entity_id
_entity_poly.type
_entity_poly.pdbx_seq_one_letter_code
_entity_poly.pdbx_strand_id
1 'polypeptide(L)'
;MKVRLWLFTLVMIAVGCGTALAAPPPVQVQVAMGMLPQSSPLMVVGTVFRDCSDCPELVVMPQGAYVMGAPPGEEEEEGVPVRLRGRAAPQHKVIISDAFAVSRYEITVGEFGRFVSATGRRMEGCWLSVKGEWKLLEDRDWRLPGYGQTDRDPAVCVSWEDARAYVDWLSGAMKQQYRLLSEAEWEFVARTGTTTARPWGEAIGRNFTSCAGCGSRWDSQRPAPTGSFSVNRFGLYDMLGNVAEWVDDCWHENYQGAPRDGSSWTGDGCEFRVFRGGSWIDPPRTIRSAQRDRDTPQLRSVFLGFRIARNIEP
;
A
#
# COMPACT_ATOMS: atom_id res chain seq x y z
N MET A 1 48.24 -57.96 -22.88
CA MET A 1 47.86 -59.40 -23.08
C MET A 1 46.35 -59.54 -22.92
N LYS A 2 45.71 -59.99 -23.98
CA LYS A 2 44.34 -60.46 -24.19
C LYS A 2 43.15 -59.53 -23.92
N VAL A 3 42.67 -59.00 -25.02
CA VAL A 3 41.34 -58.51 -25.40
C VAL A 3 40.30 -59.58 -25.13
N ARG A 4 39.12 -59.21 -24.59
CA ARG A 4 37.87 -59.91 -24.88
C ARG A 4 36.76 -58.94 -25.10
N LEU A 5 36.37 -58.88 -26.35
CA LEU A 5 35.21 -58.26 -26.94
C LEU A 5 33.95 -59.09 -26.58
N TRP A 6 32.87 -58.47 -26.10
CA TRP A 6 31.55 -59.07 -26.13
C TRP A 6 30.57 -58.10 -26.77
N LEU A 7 30.11 -58.52 -27.95
CA LEU A 7 28.92 -58.01 -28.61
C LEU A 7 27.70 -58.40 -27.76
N PHE A 8 26.80 -57.45 -27.53
CA PHE A 8 25.41 -57.74 -27.21
C PHE A 8 24.47 -56.95 -28.10
N THR A 9 23.55 -57.71 -28.62
CA THR A 9 22.57 -57.54 -29.64
C THR A 9 21.55 -56.46 -29.33
N LEU A 10 21.22 -55.67 -30.34
CA LEU A 10 20.11 -54.70 -30.37
C LEU A 10 18.78 -55.47 -30.29
N VAL A 11 17.94 -55.14 -29.30
CA VAL A 11 16.51 -55.46 -29.33
C VAL A 11 15.76 -54.13 -29.38
N MET A 12 15.17 -53.87 -30.55
CA MET A 12 14.18 -52.79 -30.71
C MET A 12 12.86 -53.25 -30.09
N ILE A 13 12.40 -52.55 -29.09
CA ILE A 13 11.01 -52.62 -28.64
C ILE A 13 10.35 -51.28 -28.97
N ALA A 14 9.45 -51.32 -29.95
CA ALA A 14 8.54 -50.23 -30.24
C ALA A 14 7.43 -50.23 -29.17
N VAL A 15 7.30 -49.16 -28.45
CA VAL A 15 6.16 -48.97 -27.55
C VAL A 15 5.52 -47.61 -27.79
N GLY A 16 4.31 -47.69 -28.25
CA GLY A 16 3.13 -46.94 -27.91
C GLY A 16 3.19 -45.40 -27.97
N CYS A 17 2.53 -44.89 -28.99
CA CYS A 17 2.04 -43.52 -29.12
C CYS A 17 1.18 -43.15 -27.90
N GLY A 18 1.76 -42.42 -26.93
CA GLY A 18 1.04 -41.79 -25.85
C GLY A 18 0.52 -40.44 -26.32
N THR A 19 -0.79 -40.32 -26.45
CA THR A 19 -1.47 -39.06 -26.75
C THR A 19 -1.20 -38.04 -25.62
N ALA A 20 -0.38 -37.05 -25.90
CA ALA A 20 -0.22 -35.88 -25.01
C ALA A 20 -1.55 -35.12 -24.97
N LEU A 21 -2.17 -35.09 -23.79
CA LEU A 21 -3.30 -34.20 -23.51
C LEU A 21 -2.79 -32.76 -23.59
N ALA A 22 -3.28 -32.05 -24.59
CA ALA A 22 -2.99 -30.62 -24.74
C ALA A 22 -3.57 -29.85 -23.53
N ALA A 23 -2.76 -28.97 -22.96
CA ALA A 23 -3.21 -28.06 -21.95
C ALA A 23 -4.35 -27.15 -22.46
N PRO A 24 -5.37 -26.88 -21.67
CA PRO A 24 -6.45 -25.99 -22.10
C PRO A 24 -5.91 -24.59 -22.42
N PRO A 25 -6.47 -23.93 -23.45
CA PRO A 25 -6.05 -22.58 -23.81
C PRO A 25 -6.36 -21.59 -22.69
N PRO A 26 -5.58 -20.49 -22.56
CA PRO A 26 -5.82 -19.46 -21.56
C PRO A 26 -7.21 -18.86 -21.76
N VAL A 27 -7.96 -18.75 -20.67
CA VAL A 27 -9.27 -18.09 -20.65
C VAL A 27 -9.08 -16.62 -21.02
N GLN A 28 -9.48 -16.26 -22.23
CA GLN A 28 -9.59 -14.85 -22.63
C GLN A 28 -10.83 -14.26 -21.96
N VAL A 29 -10.63 -13.41 -20.97
CA VAL A 29 -11.71 -12.55 -20.43
C VAL A 29 -12.01 -11.50 -21.49
N GLN A 30 -13.09 -11.70 -22.24
CA GLN A 30 -13.64 -10.66 -23.12
C GLN A 30 -14.26 -9.58 -22.23
N VAL A 31 -13.54 -8.48 -22.06
CA VAL A 31 -14.13 -7.24 -21.53
C VAL A 31 -14.97 -6.63 -22.65
N ALA A 32 -16.28 -6.50 -22.41
CA ALA A 32 -17.18 -5.86 -23.34
C ALA A 32 -16.74 -4.39 -23.53
N MET A 33 -16.28 -4.05 -24.73
CA MET A 33 -15.97 -2.68 -25.14
C MET A 33 -17.28 -1.91 -25.31
N GLY A 34 -17.71 -1.19 -24.28
CA GLY A 34 -18.63 -0.08 -24.44
C GLY A 34 -17.89 1.10 -25.06
N MET A 35 -18.37 1.60 -26.20
CA MET A 35 -17.80 2.80 -26.87
C MET A 35 -18.03 4.01 -25.97
N LEU A 36 -16.93 4.61 -25.45
CA LEU A 36 -16.92 5.91 -24.75
C LEU A 36 -16.62 7.06 -25.74
N PRO A 37 -17.10 8.28 -25.46
CA PRO A 37 -16.86 9.43 -26.34
C PRO A 37 -15.36 9.78 -26.40
N GLN A 38 -14.90 10.14 -27.59
CA GLN A 38 -13.51 10.45 -27.90
C GLN A 38 -13.08 11.77 -27.23
N SER A 39 -12.34 11.70 -26.10
CA SER A 39 -11.47 12.81 -25.68
C SER A 39 -10.40 12.48 -24.61
N SER A 40 -10.34 11.27 -24.09
CA SER A 40 -9.23 10.88 -23.19
C SER A 40 -8.65 9.53 -23.63
N PRO A 41 -7.33 9.32 -23.62
CA PRO A 41 -6.78 7.99 -23.83
C PRO A 41 -7.33 7.08 -22.75
N LEU A 42 -7.96 5.97 -23.15
CA LEU A 42 -8.44 4.93 -22.24
C LEU A 42 -7.28 4.53 -21.31
N MET A 43 -7.36 4.90 -20.05
CA MET A 43 -6.36 4.50 -19.07
C MET A 43 -6.56 3.02 -18.73
N VAL A 44 -5.69 2.19 -19.28
CA VAL A 44 -5.72 0.74 -19.06
C VAL A 44 -5.22 0.44 -17.63
N VAL A 45 -5.88 -0.48 -16.94
CA VAL A 45 -5.45 -0.98 -15.62
C VAL A 45 -3.96 -1.37 -15.65
N GLY A 46 -3.23 -0.92 -14.63
CA GLY A 46 -1.78 -1.12 -14.54
C GLY A 46 -0.93 -0.10 -15.30
N THR A 47 -1.56 0.82 -16.07
CA THR A 47 -0.82 1.93 -16.69
C THR A 47 -0.18 2.80 -15.62
N VAL A 48 1.13 3.07 -15.77
CA VAL A 48 1.87 4.01 -14.93
C VAL A 48 1.98 5.33 -15.69
N PHE A 49 1.62 6.43 -15.05
CA PHE A 49 1.66 7.76 -15.64
C PHE A 49 1.97 8.85 -14.60
N ARG A 50 2.23 10.06 -15.09
CA ARG A 50 2.37 11.28 -14.29
C ARG A 50 1.58 12.40 -14.95
N ASP A 51 0.96 13.27 -14.17
CA ASP A 51 0.29 14.45 -14.71
C ASP A 51 1.26 15.62 -15.02
N CYS A 52 2.47 15.57 -14.46
CA CYS A 52 3.57 16.48 -14.79
C CYS A 52 4.93 15.79 -14.58
N SER A 53 6.03 16.39 -15.04
CA SER A 53 7.39 15.83 -14.92
C SER A 53 7.79 15.48 -13.51
N ASP A 54 7.35 16.31 -12.56
CA ASP A 54 7.73 16.22 -11.14
C ASP A 54 6.58 15.75 -10.24
N CYS A 55 5.43 15.38 -10.83
CA CYS A 55 4.30 14.81 -10.11
C CYS A 55 4.60 13.37 -9.67
N PRO A 56 3.92 12.87 -8.63
CA PRO A 56 3.99 11.46 -8.25
C PRO A 56 3.64 10.53 -9.42
N GLU A 57 4.33 9.40 -9.51
CA GLU A 57 3.89 8.30 -10.39
C GLU A 57 2.58 7.72 -9.88
N LEU A 58 1.62 7.58 -10.78
CA LEU A 58 0.32 7.00 -10.50
C LEU A 58 0.17 5.71 -11.29
N VAL A 59 -0.53 4.74 -10.70
CA VAL A 59 -0.89 3.47 -11.34
C VAL A 59 -2.40 3.37 -11.39
N VAL A 60 -2.96 3.05 -12.55
CA VAL A 60 -4.40 2.85 -12.72
C VAL A 60 -4.84 1.55 -12.06
N MET A 61 -5.80 1.63 -11.12
CA MET A 61 -6.30 0.49 -10.36
C MET A 61 -7.49 -0.18 -11.06
N PRO A 62 -7.64 -1.50 -10.90
CA PRO A 62 -8.82 -2.21 -11.37
C PRO A 62 -10.04 -1.86 -10.52
N GLN A 63 -11.21 -1.88 -11.14
CA GLN A 63 -12.48 -2.04 -10.41
C GLN A 63 -12.56 -3.47 -9.87
N GLY A 64 -13.31 -3.69 -8.80
CA GLY A 64 -13.45 -5.03 -8.25
C GLY A 64 -14.22 -5.08 -6.96
N ALA A 65 -14.34 -6.29 -6.43
CA ALA A 65 -14.92 -6.54 -5.13
C ALA A 65 -13.98 -7.42 -4.31
N TYR A 66 -13.92 -7.16 -3.01
CA TYR A 66 -13.10 -7.93 -2.08
C TYR A 66 -13.78 -8.01 -0.72
N VAL A 67 -13.23 -8.81 0.17
CA VAL A 67 -13.65 -8.89 1.57
C VAL A 67 -12.67 -8.08 2.40
N MET A 68 -13.13 -6.95 2.95
CA MET A 68 -12.38 -6.07 3.83
C MET A 68 -12.40 -6.59 5.26
N GLY A 69 -11.29 -6.42 5.96
CA GLY A 69 -11.14 -6.76 7.38
C GLY A 69 -10.35 -8.04 7.62
N ALA A 70 -10.01 -8.28 8.89
CA ALA A 70 -9.26 -9.46 9.33
C ALA A 70 -10.15 -10.71 9.29
N PRO A 71 -9.70 -11.81 8.65
CA PRO A 71 -10.38 -13.08 8.78
C PRO A 71 -10.39 -13.58 10.22
N PRO A 72 -11.40 -14.40 10.60
CA PRO A 72 -11.44 -15.00 11.92
C PRO A 72 -10.14 -15.77 12.23
N GLY A 73 -9.54 -15.49 13.39
CA GLY A 73 -8.30 -16.13 13.85
C GLY A 73 -7.01 -15.37 13.47
N GLU A 74 -6.99 -14.56 12.42
CA GLU A 74 -5.78 -13.84 11.97
C GLU A 74 -5.12 -13.04 13.09
N GLU A 75 -5.91 -12.26 13.85
CA GLU A 75 -5.37 -11.41 14.92
C GLU A 75 -4.77 -12.22 16.08
N GLU A 76 -5.26 -13.45 16.32
CA GLU A 76 -4.73 -14.37 17.34
C GLU A 76 -3.45 -15.03 16.87
N GLU A 77 -3.45 -15.54 15.65
CA GLU A 77 -2.28 -16.20 15.02
C GLU A 77 -1.10 -15.23 14.89
N GLU A 78 -1.39 -13.98 14.55
CA GLU A 78 -0.38 -12.92 14.47
C GLU A 78 0.03 -12.34 15.86
N GLY A 79 -0.59 -12.78 16.93
CA GLY A 79 -0.25 -12.34 18.29
C GLY A 79 -0.66 -10.90 18.60
N VAL A 80 -1.74 -10.42 17.98
CA VAL A 80 -2.31 -9.10 18.30
C VAL A 80 -2.79 -9.09 19.74
N PRO A 81 -2.41 -8.09 20.56
CA PRO A 81 -2.87 -7.97 21.92
C PRO A 81 -4.41 -7.96 22.01
N VAL A 82 -4.98 -8.71 22.96
CA VAL A 82 -6.45 -8.88 23.11
C VAL A 82 -7.20 -7.54 23.06
N ARG A 83 -6.67 -6.51 23.72
CA ARG A 83 -7.29 -5.15 23.76
C ARG A 83 -7.35 -4.44 22.40
N LEU A 84 -6.65 -4.93 21.40
CA LEU A 84 -6.59 -4.35 20.05
C LEU A 84 -7.36 -5.20 19.02
N ARG A 85 -7.79 -6.41 19.39
CA ARG A 85 -8.52 -7.31 18.50
C ARG A 85 -9.93 -6.82 18.22
N GLY A 86 -10.45 -7.19 17.06
CA GLY A 86 -11.81 -6.83 16.62
C GLY A 86 -11.91 -5.46 15.97
N ARG A 87 -10.85 -4.67 15.95
CA ARG A 87 -10.84 -3.37 15.28
C ARG A 87 -11.04 -3.50 13.76
N ALA A 88 -10.52 -4.57 13.16
CA ALA A 88 -10.67 -4.89 11.75
C ALA A 88 -11.80 -5.92 11.47
N ALA A 89 -12.82 -5.94 12.30
CA ALA A 89 -13.98 -6.83 12.19
C ALA A 89 -15.30 -6.02 12.25
N PRO A 90 -16.44 -6.58 11.83
CA PRO A 90 -16.56 -7.82 11.08
C PRO A 90 -16.03 -7.69 9.64
N GLN A 91 -15.57 -8.80 9.05
CA GLN A 91 -15.33 -8.83 7.62
C GLN A 91 -16.60 -8.48 6.85
N HIS A 92 -16.48 -7.71 5.80
CA HIS A 92 -17.59 -7.34 4.94
C HIS A 92 -17.16 -7.17 3.49
N LYS A 93 -18.09 -7.41 2.57
CA LYS A 93 -17.83 -7.22 1.13
C LYS A 93 -17.84 -5.74 0.79
N VAL A 94 -16.83 -5.29 0.08
CA VAL A 94 -16.71 -3.94 -0.51
C VAL A 94 -16.62 -4.06 -2.03
N ILE A 95 -17.24 -3.11 -2.74
CA ILE A 95 -17.22 -3.00 -4.20
C ILE A 95 -16.55 -1.67 -4.57
N ILE A 96 -15.45 -1.74 -5.27
CA ILE A 96 -14.78 -0.58 -5.86
C ILE A 96 -15.31 -0.45 -7.29
N SER A 97 -16.25 0.46 -7.50
CA SER A 97 -16.96 0.62 -8.78
C SER A 97 -16.33 1.68 -9.68
N ASP A 98 -15.68 2.68 -9.11
CA ASP A 98 -15.12 3.78 -9.86
C ASP A 98 -13.66 3.55 -10.20
N ALA A 99 -13.25 3.98 -11.41
CA ALA A 99 -11.86 3.93 -11.80
C ALA A 99 -11.07 5.01 -11.05
N PHE A 100 -9.92 4.63 -10.52
CA PHE A 100 -9.01 5.54 -9.84
C PHE A 100 -7.55 5.13 -10.10
N ALA A 101 -6.64 6.03 -9.83
CA ALA A 101 -5.21 5.73 -9.83
C ALA A 101 -4.63 6.01 -8.45
N VAL A 102 -3.57 5.29 -8.09
CA VAL A 102 -2.90 5.40 -6.78
C VAL A 102 -1.44 5.74 -7.00
N SER A 103 -0.86 6.59 -6.16
CA SER A 103 0.57 6.86 -6.21
C SER A 103 1.34 5.56 -5.97
N ARG A 104 2.28 5.31 -6.89
CA ARG A 104 3.08 4.07 -6.94
C ARG A 104 3.88 3.85 -5.66
N TYR A 105 4.24 4.93 -5.03
CA TYR A 105 5.02 5.02 -3.79
C TYR A 105 4.28 5.87 -2.77
N GLU A 106 4.73 5.84 -1.51
CA GLU A 106 4.42 6.89 -0.55
C GLU A 106 4.89 8.24 -1.12
N ILE A 107 4.24 9.34 -0.76
CA ILE A 107 4.70 10.67 -1.18
C ILE A 107 6.09 10.91 -0.61
N THR A 108 7.01 11.26 -1.50
CA THR A 108 8.43 11.42 -1.18
C THR A 108 8.75 12.80 -0.60
N VAL A 109 9.89 12.90 0.09
CA VAL A 109 10.45 14.18 0.58
C VAL A 109 10.56 15.20 -0.57
N GLY A 110 11.02 14.80 -1.75
CA GLY A 110 11.14 15.68 -2.91
C GLY A 110 9.78 16.19 -3.40
N GLU A 111 8.77 15.33 -3.47
CA GLU A 111 7.40 15.71 -3.87
C GLU A 111 6.72 16.60 -2.83
N PHE A 112 6.86 16.27 -1.55
CA PHE A 112 6.32 17.09 -0.47
C PHE A 112 7.04 18.43 -0.34
N GLY A 113 8.34 18.46 -0.57
CA GLY A 113 9.15 19.68 -0.59
C GLY A 113 8.70 20.71 -1.63
N ARG A 114 8.24 20.24 -2.80
CA ARG A 114 7.65 21.13 -3.82
C ARG A 114 6.35 21.78 -3.35
N PHE A 115 5.48 21.02 -2.72
CA PHE A 115 4.27 21.55 -2.11
C PHE A 115 4.57 22.65 -1.07
N VAL A 116 5.51 22.36 -0.17
CA VAL A 116 5.89 23.34 0.86
C VAL A 116 6.50 24.60 0.23
N SER A 117 7.36 24.43 -0.77
CA SER A 117 7.96 25.57 -1.48
C SER A 117 6.92 26.41 -2.22
N ALA A 118 5.91 25.79 -2.81
CA ALA A 118 4.86 26.48 -3.54
C ALA A 118 3.84 27.19 -2.66
N THR A 119 3.59 26.66 -1.45
CA THR A 119 2.52 27.18 -0.56
C THR A 119 3.02 27.98 0.61
N GLY A 120 4.31 27.86 0.95
CA GLY A 120 4.88 28.43 2.18
C GLY A 120 4.34 27.81 3.47
N ARG A 121 3.71 26.60 3.39
CA ARG A 121 3.12 25.94 4.55
C ARG A 121 4.17 25.66 5.60
N ARG A 122 3.90 26.09 6.83
CA ARG A 122 4.75 25.83 7.99
C ARG A 122 4.25 24.61 8.74
N MET A 123 5.18 23.76 9.13
CA MET A 123 4.94 22.56 9.92
C MET A 123 6.06 22.47 10.95
N GLU A 124 5.69 22.41 12.21
CA GLU A 124 6.62 22.40 13.32
C GLU A 124 6.26 21.25 14.27
N GLY A 125 7.27 20.66 14.86
CA GLY A 125 7.14 19.57 15.81
C GLY A 125 6.91 18.22 15.13
N CYS A 126 7.64 17.22 15.61
CA CYS A 126 7.48 15.84 15.21
C CYS A 126 7.68 14.91 16.40
N TRP A 127 6.84 13.90 16.52
CA TRP A 127 6.97 12.85 17.53
C TRP A 127 7.98 11.82 17.07
N LEU A 128 8.95 11.54 17.94
CA LEU A 128 9.95 10.48 17.74
C LEU A 128 10.36 9.85 19.06
N SER A 129 10.94 8.66 18.99
CA SER A 129 11.47 7.98 20.17
C SER A 129 12.86 8.51 20.51
N VAL A 130 12.99 9.05 21.71
CA VAL A 130 14.27 9.49 22.30
C VAL A 130 14.58 8.61 23.49
N LYS A 131 15.60 7.75 23.41
CA LYS A 131 15.98 6.79 24.45
C LYS A 131 14.83 5.88 24.89
N GLY A 132 13.97 5.48 23.95
CA GLY A 132 12.82 4.59 24.21
C GLY A 132 11.54 5.32 24.67
N GLU A 133 11.56 6.63 24.84
CA GLU A 133 10.39 7.43 25.20
C GLU A 133 9.93 8.25 23.99
N TRP A 134 8.62 8.26 23.71
CA TRP A 134 8.03 9.14 22.70
C TRP A 134 7.98 10.58 23.17
N LYS A 135 8.52 11.50 22.36
CA LYS A 135 8.58 12.93 22.66
C LYS A 135 8.25 13.75 21.43
N LEU A 136 7.49 14.81 21.62
CA LEU A 136 7.35 15.87 20.64
C LEU A 136 8.59 16.75 20.71
N LEU A 137 9.31 16.86 19.60
CA LEU A 137 10.45 17.76 19.45
C LEU A 137 10.10 18.87 18.47
N GLU A 138 10.06 20.11 18.96
CA GLU A 138 9.69 21.31 18.21
C GLU A 138 10.68 21.66 17.08
N ASP A 139 11.95 21.25 17.25
CA ASP A 139 13.03 21.44 16.27
C ASP A 139 13.09 20.36 15.19
N ARG A 140 12.09 19.47 15.16
CA ARG A 140 11.96 18.38 14.16
C ARG A 140 10.75 18.63 13.29
N ASP A 141 10.93 18.35 12.00
CA ASP A 141 9.88 18.44 11.00
C ASP A 141 10.14 17.42 9.87
N TRP A 142 9.37 17.48 8.82
CA TRP A 142 9.50 16.63 7.64
C TRP A 142 10.88 16.74 6.94
N ARG A 143 11.65 17.82 7.14
CA ARG A 143 13.02 18.02 6.59
C ARG A 143 14.10 17.44 7.48
N LEU A 144 13.84 17.43 8.77
CA LEU A 144 14.79 17.02 9.82
C LEU A 144 14.14 16.05 10.81
N PRO A 145 13.71 14.84 10.36
CA PRO A 145 12.98 13.89 11.19
C PRO A 145 13.83 13.23 12.28
N GLY A 146 15.13 13.53 12.34
CA GLY A 146 16.06 12.96 13.33
C GLY A 146 17.03 11.94 12.73
N TYR A 147 16.94 11.69 11.43
CA TYR A 147 17.86 10.83 10.66
C TYR A 147 18.14 11.46 9.29
N GLY A 148 19.20 11.01 8.62
CA GLY A 148 19.51 11.44 7.26
C GLY A 148 18.53 10.89 6.24
N GLN A 149 18.05 11.75 5.34
CA GLN A 149 17.11 11.39 4.28
C GLN A 149 17.51 12.03 2.95
N THR A 150 16.93 11.55 1.87
CA THR A 150 17.06 12.04 0.50
C THR A 150 15.68 12.39 -0.06
N ASP A 151 15.64 13.01 -1.24
CA ASP A 151 14.38 13.31 -1.93
C ASP A 151 13.54 12.06 -2.25
N ARG A 152 14.15 10.87 -2.22
CA ARG A 152 13.48 9.58 -2.50
C ARG A 152 12.97 8.86 -1.25
N ASP A 153 13.28 9.35 -0.07
CA ASP A 153 12.71 8.79 1.15
C ASP A 153 11.23 9.23 1.28
N PRO A 154 10.37 8.47 1.95
CA PRO A 154 8.98 8.87 2.19
C PRO A 154 8.94 10.11 3.11
N ALA A 155 8.06 11.04 2.80
CA ALA A 155 7.81 12.19 3.66
C ALA A 155 7.12 11.74 4.95
N VAL A 156 7.75 11.98 6.07
CA VAL A 156 7.24 11.71 7.42
C VAL A 156 7.10 13.01 8.24
N CYS A 157 6.66 12.92 9.46
CA CYS A 157 6.32 14.12 10.26
C CYS A 157 5.24 14.98 9.55
N VAL A 158 4.31 14.31 8.89
CA VAL A 158 3.20 14.90 8.14
C VAL A 158 1.90 14.52 8.84
N SER A 159 1.09 15.51 9.19
CA SER A 159 -0.23 15.31 9.77
C SER A 159 -1.25 14.96 8.67
N TRP A 160 -2.43 14.45 9.07
CA TRP A 160 -3.53 14.25 8.13
C TRP A 160 -3.94 15.58 7.46
N GLU A 161 -3.95 16.69 8.21
CA GLU A 161 -4.25 18.00 7.67
C GLU A 161 -3.19 18.49 6.67
N ASP A 162 -1.91 18.11 6.85
CA ASP A 162 -0.86 18.40 5.88
C ASP A 162 -1.01 17.56 4.60
N ALA A 163 -1.38 16.29 4.75
CA ALA A 163 -1.66 15.40 3.62
C ALA A 163 -2.88 15.87 2.82
N ARG A 164 -3.95 16.33 3.49
CA ARG A 164 -5.11 16.96 2.84
C ARG A 164 -4.72 18.23 2.10
N ALA A 165 -3.96 19.11 2.72
CA ALA A 165 -3.51 20.34 2.06
C ALA A 165 -2.62 20.04 0.84
N TYR A 166 -1.82 18.96 0.88
CA TYR A 166 -1.03 18.51 -0.27
C TYR A 166 -1.92 18.11 -1.46
N VAL A 167 -2.93 17.26 -1.23
CA VAL A 167 -3.82 16.81 -2.32
C VAL A 167 -4.68 17.94 -2.86
N ASP A 168 -5.10 18.88 -2.02
CA ASP A 168 -5.85 20.07 -2.45
C ASP A 168 -4.98 20.98 -3.33
N TRP A 169 -3.72 21.22 -2.92
CA TRP A 169 -2.76 21.96 -3.73
C TRP A 169 -2.49 21.29 -5.07
N LEU A 170 -2.21 19.98 -5.07
CA LEU A 170 -1.92 19.23 -6.28
C LEU A 170 -3.13 19.23 -7.23
N SER A 171 -4.34 19.08 -6.68
CA SER A 171 -5.59 19.15 -7.44
C SER A 171 -5.75 20.50 -8.14
N GLY A 172 -5.50 21.58 -7.42
CA GLY A 172 -5.56 22.94 -7.96
C GLY A 172 -4.51 23.18 -9.04
N ALA A 173 -3.29 22.69 -8.85
CA ALA A 173 -2.18 22.87 -9.78
C ALA A 173 -2.36 22.05 -11.08
N MET A 174 -2.83 20.81 -10.98
CA MET A 174 -2.97 19.90 -12.12
C MET A 174 -4.37 19.92 -12.75
N LYS A 175 -5.36 20.58 -12.14
CA LYS A 175 -6.77 20.56 -12.57
C LYS A 175 -7.34 19.13 -12.66
N GLN A 176 -6.92 18.29 -11.73
CA GLN A 176 -7.33 16.89 -11.57
C GLN A 176 -7.83 16.68 -10.14
N GLN A 177 -8.64 15.66 -9.90
CA GLN A 177 -9.17 15.36 -8.57
C GLN A 177 -8.23 14.41 -7.83
N TYR A 178 -7.29 14.96 -7.06
CA TYR A 178 -6.48 14.19 -6.13
C TYR A 178 -7.10 14.17 -4.73
N ARG A 179 -6.88 13.09 -4.01
CA ARG A 179 -7.40 12.89 -2.66
C ARG A 179 -6.55 11.87 -1.90
N LEU A 180 -6.78 11.74 -0.62
CA LEU A 180 -6.32 10.55 0.11
C LEU A 180 -7.15 9.34 -0.37
N LEU A 181 -6.62 8.14 -0.19
CA LEU A 181 -7.40 6.92 -0.38
C LEU A 181 -8.45 6.82 0.73
N SER A 182 -9.61 6.22 0.42
CA SER A 182 -10.43 5.67 1.49
C SER A 182 -9.72 4.48 2.15
N GLU A 183 -10.10 4.15 3.38
CA GLU A 183 -9.58 2.97 4.08
C GLU A 183 -9.85 1.69 3.29
N ALA A 184 -11.02 1.61 2.65
CA ALA A 184 -11.40 0.50 1.81
C ALA A 184 -10.57 0.40 0.53
N GLU A 185 -10.31 1.50 -0.16
CA GLU A 185 -9.43 1.52 -1.33
C GLU A 185 -8.00 1.14 -0.96
N TRP A 186 -7.50 1.64 0.18
CA TRP A 186 -6.17 1.31 0.65
C TRP A 186 -6.02 -0.20 0.89
N GLU A 187 -6.97 -0.84 1.59
CA GLU A 187 -6.90 -2.29 1.84
C GLU A 187 -7.07 -3.12 0.55
N PHE A 188 -7.95 -2.67 -0.37
CA PHE A 188 -8.11 -3.29 -1.69
C PHE A 188 -6.78 -3.37 -2.45
N VAL A 189 -6.05 -2.25 -2.53
CA VAL A 189 -4.79 -2.19 -3.28
C VAL A 189 -3.63 -2.81 -2.50
N ALA A 190 -3.69 -2.91 -1.18
CA ALA A 190 -2.72 -3.62 -0.38
C ALA A 190 -2.86 -5.14 -0.56
N ARG A 191 -4.10 -5.68 -0.53
CA ARG A 191 -4.37 -7.10 -0.70
C ARG A 191 -4.11 -7.63 -2.11
N THR A 192 -4.33 -6.85 -3.13
CA THR A 192 -4.18 -7.28 -4.54
C THR A 192 -4.87 -8.61 -4.87
N GLY A 193 -6.06 -8.83 -4.28
CA GLY A 193 -6.88 -10.04 -4.45
C GLY A 193 -6.53 -11.21 -3.53
N THR A 194 -5.57 -11.06 -2.59
CA THR A 194 -5.29 -12.09 -1.58
C THR A 194 -6.20 -11.99 -0.36
N THR A 195 -6.37 -13.11 0.35
CA THR A 195 -7.09 -13.18 1.62
C THR A 195 -6.15 -13.39 2.81
N THR A 196 -4.86 -13.58 2.54
CA THR A 196 -3.80 -13.76 3.53
C THR A 196 -3.51 -12.48 4.30
N ALA A 197 -2.86 -12.58 5.44
CA ALA A 197 -2.49 -11.43 6.26
C ALA A 197 -1.66 -10.39 5.47
N ARG A 198 -0.84 -10.86 4.52
CA ARG A 198 0.01 -10.03 3.65
C ARG A 198 -0.16 -10.42 2.17
N PRO A 199 0.08 -9.53 1.22
CA PRO A 199 -0.04 -9.86 -0.20
C PRO A 199 0.94 -10.96 -0.67
N TRP A 200 1.99 -11.23 0.10
CA TRP A 200 2.97 -12.30 -0.15
C TRP A 200 2.71 -13.59 0.64
N GLY A 201 1.68 -13.67 1.47
CA GLY A 201 1.27 -14.85 2.24
C GLY A 201 1.07 -14.57 3.73
N GLU A 202 0.97 -15.64 4.53
CA GLU A 202 0.75 -15.53 5.98
C GLU A 202 2.02 -15.14 6.72
N ALA A 203 3.17 -15.71 6.35
CA ALA A 203 4.42 -15.44 7.03
C ALA A 203 4.95 -14.04 6.69
N ILE A 204 5.49 -13.34 7.71
CA ILE A 204 6.16 -12.05 7.50
C ILE A 204 7.36 -12.18 6.56
N GLY A 205 8.03 -13.33 6.56
CA GLY A 205 9.24 -13.57 5.78
C GLY A 205 10.43 -12.73 6.24
N ARG A 206 11.40 -12.54 5.35
CA ARG A 206 12.58 -11.74 5.64
C ARG A 206 12.86 -10.78 4.49
N ASN A 207 13.04 -9.49 4.80
CA ASN A 207 13.35 -8.44 3.84
C ASN A 207 12.28 -8.23 2.74
N PHE A 208 11.00 -8.54 3.04
CA PHE A 208 9.87 -8.19 2.18
C PHE A 208 9.41 -6.75 2.38
N THR A 209 9.74 -6.18 3.55
CA THR A 209 9.39 -4.82 3.96
C THR A 209 10.33 -4.35 5.06
N SER A 210 10.21 -3.10 5.51
CA SER A 210 10.86 -2.57 6.71
C SER A 210 9.89 -2.53 7.88
N CYS A 211 10.24 -3.20 8.97
CA CYS A 211 9.54 -3.17 10.25
C CYS A 211 10.53 -3.50 11.39
N ALA A 212 10.12 -3.42 12.64
CA ALA A 212 10.98 -3.84 13.77
C ALA A 212 11.10 -5.37 13.84
N GLY A 213 11.99 -5.95 13.04
CA GLY A 213 12.24 -7.39 13.00
C GLY A 213 11.84 -8.08 11.68
N CYS A 214 11.64 -7.34 10.60
CA CYS A 214 11.38 -7.88 9.26
C CYS A 214 12.66 -8.33 8.52
N GLY A 215 13.84 -8.05 9.06
CA GLY A 215 15.13 -8.48 8.52
C GLY A 215 15.71 -7.59 7.45
N SER A 216 15.18 -6.38 7.27
CA SER A 216 15.77 -5.36 6.42
C SER A 216 16.87 -4.59 7.14
N ARG A 217 17.76 -3.96 6.38
CA ARG A 217 18.82 -3.11 6.96
C ARG A 217 18.32 -1.80 7.57
N TRP A 218 17.06 -1.45 7.36
CA TRP A 218 16.46 -0.22 7.86
C TRP A 218 15.61 -0.43 9.11
N ASP A 219 15.33 -1.68 9.45
CA ASP A 219 14.48 -2.05 10.59
C ASP A 219 14.86 -1.30 11.87
N SER A 220 13.87 -0.66 12.49
CA SER A 220 14.01 0.11 13.74
C SER A 220 15.02 1.26 13.68
N GLN A 221 15.52 1.65 12.51
CA GLN A 221 16.51 2.71 12.34
C GLN A 221 15.94 3.94 11.65
N ARG A 222 15.26 3.74 10.52
CA ARG A 222 14.62 4.76 9.70
C ARG A 222 13.81 4.12 8.58
N PRO A 223 12.94 4.86 7.87
CA PRO A 223 12.34 4.38 6.65
C PRO A 223 13.40 4.05 5.59
N ALA A 224 13.10 3.09 4.73
CA ALA A 224 13.83 2.86 3.49
C ALA A 224 13.43 3.89 2.43
N PRO A 225 14.30 4.23 1.47
CA PRO A 225 13.88 4.95 0.27
C PRO A 225 12.72 4.23 -0.42
N THR A 226 11.73 4.98 -0.93
CA THR A 226 10.54 4.40 -1.56
C THR A 226 10.92 3.46 -2.70
N GLY A 227 10.20 2.35 -2.85
CA GLY A 227 10.48 1.33 -3.86
C GLY A 227 11.66 0.41 -3.52
N SER A 228 12.08 0.36 -2.25
CA SER A 228 13.17 -0.52 -1.81
C SER A 228 12.80 -2.00 -1.73
N PHE A 229 11.52 -2.33 -1.69
CA PHE A 229 11.02 -3.70 -1.57
C PHE A 229 10.26 -4.13 -2.83
N SER A 230 9.78 -5.36 -2.83
CA SER A 230 9.10 -5.92 -4.01
C SER A 230 7.77 -5.23 -4.27
N VAL A 231 7.52 -4.94 -5.55
CA VAL A 231 6.25 -4.42 -6.03
C VAL A 231 5.13 -5.45 -5.86
N ASN A 232 3.93 -5.01 -5.49
CA ASN A 232 2.76 -5.87 -5.44
C ASN A 232 2.14 -6.09 -6.84
N ARG A 233 1.12 -6.96 -6.94
CA ARG A 233 0.50 -7.32 -8.22
C ARG A 233 -0.18 -6.15 -8.95
N PHE A 234 -0.50 -5.05 -8.26
CA PHE A 234 -1.07 -3.85 -8.85
C PHE A 234 -0.03 -2.80 -9.22
N GLY A 235 1.26 -3.09 -9.05
CA GLY A 235 2.33 -2.17 -9.41
C GLY A 235 2.70 -1.16 -8.32
N LEU A 236 2.19 -1.33 -7.09
CA LEU A 236 2.45 -0.47 -5.94
C LEU A 236 3.56 -1.03 -5.06
N TYR A 237 4.37 -0.15 -4.49
CA TYR A 237 5.45 -0.46 -3.57
C TYR A 237 5.08 -0.09 -2.14
N ASP A 238 5.71 -0.75 -1.19
CA ASP A 238 5.77 -0.39 0.23
C ASP A 238 4.40 -0.26 0.91
N MET A 239 3.37 -0.99 0.40
CA MET A 239 2.01 -0.96 0.97
C MET A 239 1.93 -1.44 2.42
N LEU A 240 2.87 -2.24 2.87
CA LEU A 240 2.95 -2.73 4.24
C LEU A 240 4.35 -2.45 4.79
N GLY A 241 4.45 -1.89 6.00
CA GLY A 241 5.71 -1.44 6.61
C GLY A 241 6.22 -0.16 5.95
N ASN A 242 7.49 0.11 6.09
CA ASN A 242 8.15 1.36 5.72
C ASN A 242 7.58 2.55 6.49
N VAL A 243 6.57 3.25 6.00
CA VAL A 243 5.82 4.22 6.82
C VAL A 243 4.34 3.89 6.84
N ALA A 244 3.69 4.11 7.97
CA ALA A 244 2.24 4.06 8.06
C ALA A 244 1.63 5.21 7.27
N GLU A 245 0.43 5.01 6.71
CA GLU A 245 -0.15 5.93 5.74
C GLU A 245 -1.50 6.44 6.19
N TRP A 246 -1.65 7.76 6.25
CA TRP A 246 -2.94 8.39 6.45
C TRP A 246 -3.91 8.04 5.32
N VAL A 247 -5.16 7.74 5.69
CA VAL A 247 -6.30 7.60 4.77
C VAL A 247 -7.38 8.63 5.12
N ASP A 248 -8.40 8.75 4.28
CA ASP A 248 -9.40 9.83 4.43
C ASP A 248 -10.44 9.58 5.53
N ASP A 249 -10.53 8.36 6.03
CA ASP A 249 -11.57 7.91 6.93
C ASP A 249 -11.44 8.43 8.35
N CYS A 250 -12.60 8.68 8.98
CA CYS A 250 -12.70 8.80 10.42
C CYS A 250 -12.51 7.44 11.09
N TRP A 251 -11.99 7.45 12.31
CA TRP A 251 -11.91 6.23 13.09
C TRP A 251 -13.27 5.77 13.59
N HIS A 252 -13.55 4.49 13.41
CA HIS A 252 -14.64 3.75 14.04
C HIS A 252 -14.05 2.51 14.71
N GLU A 253 -14.53 2.13 15.88
CA GLU A 253 -13.93 1.06 16.69
C GLU A 253 -13.92 -0.31 15.99
N ASN A 254 -14.82 -0.50 15.00
CA ASN A 254 -14.92 -1.69 14.17
C ASN A 254 -15.65 -1.36 12.86
N TYR A 255 -15.84 -2.34 11.99
CA TYR A 255 -16.51 -2.17 10.70
C TYR A 255 -18.03 -2.35 10.71
N GLN A 256 -18.68 -2.36 11.89
CA GLN A 256 -20.14 -2.43 11.92
C GLN A 256 -20.75 -1.13 11.36
N GLY A 257 -21.48 -1.25 10.24
CA GLY A 257 -22.06 -0.09 9.54
C GLY A 257 -21.12 0.59 8.53
N ALA A 258 -19.93 0.05 8.29
CA ALA A 258 -18.98 0.59 7.32
C ALA A 258 -19.57 0.65 5.89
N PRO A 259 -19.20 1.66 5.07
CA PRO A 259 -19.56 1.73 3.65
C PRO A 259 -19.13 0.47 2.91
N ARG A 260 -19.92 0.10 1.87
CA ARG A 260 -19.64 -1.09 1.05
C ARG A 260 -19.32 -0.77 -0.40
N ASP A 261 -19.28 0.49 -0.73
CA ASP A 261 -19.05 1.02 -2.07
C ASP A 261 -17.64 1.59 -2.28
N GLY A 262 -16.75 1.40 -1.29
CA GLY A 262 -15.40 1.93 -1.34
C GLY A 262 -15.26 3.40 -0.96
N SER A 263 -16.33 4.10 -0.64
CA SER A 263 -16.27 5.49 -0.18
C SER A 263 -15.63 5.62 1.20
N SER A 264 -15.04 6.78 1.47
CA SER A 264 -14.47 7.11 2.78
C SER A 264 -15.57 7.15 3.85
N TRP A 265 -15.36 6.51 4.97
CA TRP A 265 -16.25 6.55 6.11
C TRP A 265 -16.00 7.80 6.94
N THR A 266 -16.57 8.90 6.49
CA THR A 266 -16.44 10.23 7.11
C THR A 266 -17.72 10.63 7.85
N GLY A 267 -17.62 11.66 8.68
CA GLY A 267 -18.74 12.24 9.42
C GLY A 267 -18.34 13.56 10.06
N ASP A 268 -19.31 14.27 10.66
CA ASP A 268 -19.04 15.49 11.39
C ASP A 268 -18.24 15.17 12.68
N GLY A 269 -17.17 15.94 12.93
CA GLY A 269 -16.42 15.87 14.18
C GLY A 269 -15.52 14.67 14.34
N CYS A 270 -14.84 14.23 13.28
CA CYS A 270 -13.82 13.19 13.38
C CYS A 270 -12.72 13.56 14.38
N GLU A 271 -12.75 12.99 15.57
CA GLU A 271 -11.71 13.18 16.59
C GLU A 271 -10.40 12.52 16.19
N PHE A 272 -10.50 11.33 15.55
CA PHE A 272 -9.35 10.56 15.08
C PHE A 272 -9.50 10.20 13.60
N ARG A 273 -8.35 10.14 12.91
CA ARG A 273 -8.21 9.67 11.53
C ARG A 273 -7.51 8.34 11.49
N VAL A 274 -7.87 7.52 10.52
CA VAL A 274 -7.29 6.21 10.30
C VAL A 274 -5.93 6.33 9.60
N PHE A 275 -4.98 5.50 10.00
CA PHE A 275 -3.79 5.20 9.22
C PHE A 275 -3.57 3.68 9.11
N ARG A 276 -2.84 3.26 8.08
CA ARG A 276 -2.74 1.88 7.63
C ARG A 276 -1.30 1.46 7.38
N GLY A 277 -1.07 0.16 7.29
CA GLY A 277 0.16 -0.43 6.78
C GLY A 277 1.19 -0.85 7.81
N GLY A 278 1.23 -0.18 8.97
CA GLY A 278 2.35 -0.30 9.91
C GLY A 278 3.62 0.35 9.35
N SER A 279 4.71 0.35 10.11
CA SER A 279 5.89 1.13 9.76
C SER A 279 7.21 0.43 10.15
N TRP A 280 8.32 1.07 9.82
CA TRP A 280 9.70 0.62 10.10
C TRP A 280 10.00 0.38 11.61
N ILE A 281 9.21 0.95 12.51
CA ILE A 281 9.35 0.79 13.97
C ILE A 281 8.36 -0.20 14.58
N ASP A 282 7.37 -0.61 13.81
CA ASP A 282 6.30 -1.48 14.29
C ASP A 282 6.71 -2.96 14.25
N PRO A 283 6.22 -3.79 15.16
CA PRO A 283 6.52 -5.22 15.16
C PRO A 283 5.81 -5.95 14.00
N PRO A 284 6.31 -7.12 13.57
CA PRO A 284 5.75 -7.89 12.44
C PRO A 284 4.23 -8.14 12.50
N ARG A 285 3.64 -8.29 13.69
CA ARG A 285 2.19 -8.50 13.88
C ARG A 285 1.31 -7.35 13.41
N THR A 286 1.86 -6.16 13.21
CA THR A 286 1.14 -5.00 12.68
C THR A 286 1.27 -4.88 11.17
N ILE A 287 2.20 -5.60 10.55
CA ILE A 287 2.43 -5.59 9.12
C ILE A 287 1.45 -6.54 8.44
N ARG A 288 0.18 -6.11 8.35
CA ARG A 288 -0.94 -6.89 7.80
C ARG A 288 -1.87 -5.99 7.00
N SER A 289 -2.45 -6.54 5.95
CA SER A 289 -3.39 -5.79 5.09
C SER A 289 -4.62 -5.29 5.87
N ALA A 290 -5.08 -6.05 6.87
CA ALA A 290 -6.21 -5.67 7.70
C ALA A 290 -5.84 -4.77 8.90
N GLN A 291 -4.54 -4.56 9.19
CA GLN A 291 -4.13 -3.72 10.31
C GLN A 291 -4.59 -2.29 10.12
N ARG A 292 -5.21 -1.74 11.14
CA ARG A 292 -5.65 -0.34 11.20
C ARG A 292 -5.31 0.25 12.55
N ASP A 293 -4.98 1.53 12.54
CA ASP A 293 -4.79 2.30 13.77
C ASP A 293 -5.23 3.75 13.54
N ARG A 294 -5.14 4.58 14.56
CA ARG A 294 -5.67 5.93 14.57
C ARG A 294 -4.82 6.89 15.37
N ASP A 295 -4.92 8.16 15.00
CA ASP A 295 -4.49 9.27 15.86
C ASP A 295 -5.26 10.54 15.51
N THR A 296 -5.00 11.61 16.26
CA THR A 296 -5.56 12.93 15.97
C THR A 296 -5.08 13.43 14.61
N PRO A 297 -5.91 14.18 13.85
CA PRO A 297 -5.53 14.67 12.53
C PRO A 297 -4.32 15.64 12.53
N GLN A 298 -3.88 16.11 13.69
CA GLN A 298 -2.71 16.97 13.87
C GLN A 298 -1.42 16.22 14.18
N LEU A 299 -1.48 14.90 14.48
CA LEU A 299 -0.26 14.15 14.80
C LEU A 299 0.73 14.20 13.66
N ARG A 300 1.98 14.55 13.97
CA ARG A 300 3.15 14.40 13.11
C ARG A 300 4.14 13.45 13.75
N SER A 301 4.49 12.37 13.09
CA SER A 301 5.40 11.37 13.64
C SER A 301 6.37 10.84 12.59
N VAL A 302 7.55 10.42 13.03
CA VAL A 302 8.61 9.86 12.17
C VAL A 302 8.24 8.54 11.49
N PHE A 303 7.14 7.93 11.88
CA PHE A 303 6.66 6.67 11.28
C PHE A 303 5.46 6.85 10.35
N LEU A 304 4.96 8.07 10.18
CA LEU A 304 3.66 8.35 9.56
C LEU A 304 3.81 9.32 8.39
N GLY A 305 3.40 8.86 7.23
CA GLY A 305 3.35 9.57 5.97
C GLY A 305 2.00 9.36 5.27
N PHE A 306 1.97 9.34 3.95
CA PHE A 306 0.74 9.11 3.19
C PHE A 306 1.05 8.77 1.72
N ARG A 307 0.06 8.18 1.05
CA ARG A 307 -0.03 8.10 -0.42
C ARG A 307 -1.32 8.73 -0.90
N ILE A 308 -1.44 8.93 -2.21
CA ILE A 308 -2.57 9.64 -2.79
C ILE A 308 -3.30 8.80 -3.82
N ALA A 309 -4.59 9.11 -4.01
CA ALA A 309 -5.40 8.65 -5.12
C ALA A 309 -5.73 9.82 -6.06
N ARG A 310 -6.05 9.49 -7.31
CA ARG A 310 -6.59 10.39 -8.31
C ARG A 310 -7.80 9.74 -8.95
N ASN A 311 -8.91 10.46 -9.02
CA ASN A 311 -10.09 9.99 -9.74
C ASN A 311 -9.78 9.93 -11.23
N ILE A 312 -10.21 8.87 -11.90
CA ILE A 312 -10.14 8.73 -13.35
C ILE A 312 -11.54 8.99 -13.87
N GLU A 313 -11.68 10.03 -14.68
CA GLU A 313 -12.94 10.31 -15.35
C GLU A 313 -13.24 9.20 -16.36
N PRO A 314 -14.51 8.73 -16.44
CA PRO A 314 -14.92 7.66 -17.34
C PRO A 314 -14.82 8.04 -18.82
#